data_b8191810ad1d1ddc5a13f3fc02cc422f
#
_entry.id   b8191810ad1d1ddc5a13f3fc02cc422f
#
_cell.length_a   1.000
_cell.length_b   1.000
_cell.length_c   1.000
_cell.angle_alpha   90.00
_cell.angle_beta   90.00
_cell.angle_gamma   90.00
#
_symmetry.space_group_name_H-M   'P 1'
#
loop_
_entity.id
_entity.type
_entity.pdbx_description
1 polymer ?
#
loop_
_entity_poly.entity_id
_entity_poly.type
_entity_poly.pdbx_seq_one_letter_code
_entity_poly.pdbx_strand_id
1 'polypeptide(L)'
;RELRQLMQEAGTAALKSDDAVYCRQGLHPPPVSASEDLQKILQAGYEKTSGTFRNLTLTTARTAAHQFEQALDRAYMQITLGGMDYNTAIRSTIKQLSAEGVGAIRYPTGRTDTIEVAVRRAVVTGVNRTALRLQDARADEMGADLVEVSAHAGARPSHAQWQGGIYSRSGKSKKYPDFVKTTGYGTGAGLGGWNCSHSFRPWFEGMSRTYDKALLKEYQAKDYEYNGVRMTEYEALQEQRKIERSIRRWKREKNALDAAGLDSSEASAKITEWNRRQKDFLEQTGLKADGTRVAVGKGGILEGQIVEKSIKNGIMKSGAVSGARNPHSKEARAHAERYYGLVRSMKTDVSRIAKAIWV
;
A
#
# COMPACT_ATOMS: atom_id res chain seq x y z
N ARG A 1 -12.72 -9.22 -14.75
CA ARG A 1 -12.93 -10.58 -14.23
C ARG A 1 -11.99 -10.84 -13.04
N GLU A 2 -10.70 -10.64 -13.18
CA GLU A 2 -9.65 -10.89 -12.20
C GLU A 2 -9.77 -10.03 -10.93
N LEU A 3 -10.04 -8.72 -11.05
CA LEU A 3 -10.26 -7.86 -9.89
C LEU A 3 -11.46 -8.32 -9.05
N ARG A 4 -12.54 -8.78 -9.70
CA ARG A 4 -13.72 -9.32 -8.99
C ARG A 4 -13.36 -10.58 -8.21
N GLN A 5 -12.63 -11.50 -8.84
CA GLN A 5 -12.17 -12.73 -8.20
C GLN A 5 -11.27 -12.42 -7.00
N LEU A 6 -10.30 -11.51 -7.17
CA LEU A 6 -9.42 -11.05 -6.11
C LEU A 6 -10.18 -10.52 -4.90
N MET A 7 -11.19 -9.68 -5.14
CA MET A 7 -12.01 -9.09 -4.06
C MET A 7 -12.84 -10.15 -3.36
N GLN A 8 -13.39 -11.11 -4.10
CA GLN A 8 -14.15 -12.22 -3.56
C GLN A 8 -13.28 -13.12 -2.68
N GLU A 9 -12.10 -13.48 -3.15
CA GLU A 9 -11.15 -14.31 -2.41
C GLU A 9 -10.67 -13.62 -1.13
N ALA A 10 -10.30 -12.34 -1.22
CA ALA A 10 -9.86 -11.56 -0.05
C ALA A 10 -10.99 -11.38 0.97
N GLY A 11 -12.21 -11.09 0.50
CA GLY A 11 -13.39 -10.95 1.37
C GLY A 11 -13.75 -12.26 2.06
N THR A 12 -13.76 -13.37 1.33
CA THR A 12 -14.02 -14.71 1.89
C THR A 12 -12.96 -15.10 2.92
N ALA A 13 -11.69 -14.80 2.66
CA ALA A 13 -10.60 -15.08 3.60
C ALA A 13 -10.73 -14.27 4.90
N ALA A 14 -11.11 -13.00 4.80
CA ALA A 14 -11.33 -12.15 5.98
C ALA A 14 -12.50 -12.69 6.84
N LEU A 15 -13.63 -12.99 6.21
CA LEU A 15 -14.80 -13.54 6.90
C LEU A 15 -14.53 -14.90 7.53
N LYS A 16 -13.75 -15.77 6.89
CA LYS A 16 -13.44 -17.09 7.45
C LYS A 16 -12.77 -17.03 8.83
N SER A 17 -11.94 -16.02 9.06
CA SER A 17 -11.33 -15.80 10.37
C SER A 17 -12.36 -15.37 11.41
N ASP A 18 -13.26 -14.46 11.02
CA ASP A 18 -14.30 -13.91 11.91
C ASP A 18 -15.37 -14.94 12.20
N ASP A 19 -15.80 -15.71 11.17
CA ASP A 19 -16.77 -16.80 11.30
C ASP A 19 -16.29 -17.87 12.30
N ALA A 20 -14.99 -18.14 12.36
CA ALA A 20 -14.44 -19.04 13.37
C ALA A 20 -14.55 -18.47 14.81
N VAL A 21 -14.57 -17.15 14.99
CA VAL A 21 -14.82 -16.51 16.29
C VAL A 21 -16.29 -16.63 16.65
N TYR A 22 -17.18 -16.34 15.70
CA TYR A 22 -18.62 -16.47 15.90
C TYR A 22 -19.04 -17.91 16.25
N CYS A 23 -18.52 -18.92 15.53
CA CYS A 23 -18.79 -20.32 15.86
C CYS A 23 -18.38 -20.72 17.27
N ARG A 24 -17.24 -20.23 17.77
CA ARG A 24 -16.82 -20.45 19.17
C ARG A 24 -17.74 -19.82 20.20
N GLN A 25 -18.52 -18.81 19.82
CA GLN A 25 -19.54 -18.18 20.64
C GLN A 25 -20.93 -18.79 20.46
N GLY A 26 -21.03 -19.91 19.73
CA GLY A 26 -22.30 -20.59 19.44
C GLY A 26 -23.14 -19.91 18.37
N LEU A 27 -22.61 -18.95 17.63
CA LEU A 27 -23.26 -18.31 16.49
C LEU A 27 -22.91 -19.07 15.21
N HIS A 28 -23.82 -19.13 14.25
CA HIS A 28 -23.67 -19.89 13.03
C HIS A 28 -23.80 -18.95 11.82
N PRO A 29 -22.72 -18.28 11.38
CA PRO A 29 -22.77 -17.39 10.23
C PRO A 29 -23.12 -18.16 8.94
N PRO A 30 -24.07 -17.65 8.14
CA PRO A 30 -24.41 -18.26 6.85
C PRO A 30 -23.26 -18.11 5.86
N PRO A 31 -23.14 -18.97 4.84
CA PRO A 31 -22.15 -18.79 3.80
C PRO A 31 -22.34 -17.45 3.07
N VAL A 32 -21.24 -16.86 2.59
CA VAL A 32 -21.25 -15.55 1.89
C VAL A 32 -22.25 -15.54 0.72
N SER A 33 -22.41 -16.68 0.04
CA SER A 33 -23.36 -16.83 -1.08
C SER A 33 -24.84 -16.74 -0.67
N ALA A 34 -25.15 -16.94 0.59
CA ALA A 34 -26.52 -16.87 1.11
C ALA A 34 -26.88 -15.49 1.67
N SER A 35 -25.92 -14.57 1.80
CA SER A 35 -26.17 -13.20 2.26
C SER A 35 -26.21 -12.23 1.08
N GLU A 36 -27.40 -11.66 0.81
CA GLU A 36 -27.56 -10.64 -0.23
C GLU A 36 -26.72 -9.39 0.05
N ASP A 37 -26.62 -8.99 1.30
CA ASP A 37 -25.88 -7.77 1.67
C ASP A 37 -24.38 -7.92 1.47
N LEU A 38 -23.82 -9.08 1.79
CA LEU A 38 -22.42 -9.38 1.48
C LEU A 38 -22.16 -9.42 -0.03
N GLN A 39 -23.09 -9.98 -0.82
CA GLN A 39 -22.99 -9.96 -2.29
C GLN A 39 -23.05 -8.53 -2.86
N LYS A 40 -23.96 -7.69 -2.35
CA LYS A 40 -24.06 -6.27 -2.74
C LYS A 40 -22.77 -5.50 -2.41
N ILE A 41 -22.16 -5.76 -1.25
CA ILE A 41 -20.89 -5.14 -0.83
C ILE A 41 -19.74 -5.54 -1.76
N LEU A 42 -19.64 -6.81 -2.13
CA LEU A 42 -18.65 -7.30 -3.11
C LEU A 42 -18.80 -6.61 -4.45
N GLN A 43 -20.04 -6.52 -4.96
CA GLN A 43 -20.34 -5.88 -6.23
C GLN A 43 -20.01 -4.38 -6.21
N ALA A 44 -20.44 -3.66 -5.18
CA ALA A 44 -20.15 -2.24 -5.01
C ALA A 44 -18.63 -1.95 -4.85
N GLY A 45 -17.93 -2.82 -4.13
CA GLY A 45 -16.47 -2.75 -4.00
C GLY A 45 -15.77 -2.89 -5.35
N TYR A 46 -16.18 -3.86 -6.16
CA TYR A 46 -15.68 -4.08 -7.51
C TYR A 46 -15.94 -2.85 -8.42
N GLU A 47 -17.15 -2.34 -8.45
CA GLU A 47 -17.53 -1.21 -9.29
C GLU A 47 -16.75 0.04 -8.93
N LYS A 48 -16.64 0.35 -7.64
CA LYS A 48 -15.86 1.49 -7.14
C LYS A 48 -14.38 1.38 -7.49
N THR A 49 -13.78 0.22 -7.33
CA THR A 49 -12.35 0.02 -7.62
C THR A 49 -12.09 0.05 -9.12
N SER A 50 -12.96 -0.56 -9.93
CA SER A 50 -12.90 -0.47 -11.40
C SER A 50 -13.06 0.97 -11.91
N GLY A 51 -13.97 1.75 -11.32
CA GLY A 51 -14.12 3.18 -11.61
C GLY A 51 -12.86 3.97 -11.31
N THR A 52 -12.20 3.67 -10.19
CA THR A 52 -10.91 4.28 -9.85
C THR A 52 -9.85 3.98 -10.90
N PHE A 53 -9.77 2.75 -11.40
CA PHE A 53 -8.84 2.39 -12.48
C PHE A 53 -9.09 3.16 -13.77
N ARG A 54 -10.36 3.23 -14.21
CA ARG A 54 -10.71 4.01 -15.42
C ARG A 54 -10.29 5.47 -15.25
N ASN A 55 -10.55 6.08 -14.11
CA ASN A 55 -10.13 7.45 -13.84
C ASN A 55 -8.61 7.62 -13.82
N LEU A 56 -7.87 6.68 -13.22
CA LEU A 56 -6.41 6.70 -13.24
C LEU A 56 -5.87 6.62 -14.66
N THR A 57 -6.39 5.72 -15.51
CA THR A 57 -5.97 5.56 -16.90
C THR A 57 -6.18 6.84 -17.70
N LEU A 58 -7.38 7.44 -17.61
CA LEU A 58 -7.70 8.69 -18.32
C LEU A 58 -6.84 9.86 -17.83
N THR A 59 -6.69 10.00 -16.51
CA THR A 59 -5.88 11.06 -15.91
C THR A 59 -4.41 10.91 -16.29
N THR A 60 -3.88 9.69 -16.27
CA THR A 60 -2.49 9.41 -16.64
C THR A 60 -2.21 9.78 -18.08
N ALA A 61 -3.06 9.35 -19.02
CA ALA A 61 -2.86 9.65 -20.44
C ALA A 61 -2.86 11.17 -20.69
N ARG A 62 -3.83 11.89 -20.12
CA ARG A 62 -3.91 13.36 -20.25
C ARG A 62 -2.74 14.06 -19.56
N THR A 63 -2.38 13.64 -18.36
CA THR A 63 -1.30 14.27 -17.60
C THR A 63 0.06 14.02 -18.24
N ALA A 64 0.32 12.82 -18.75
CA ALA A 64 1.57 12.48 -19.42
C ALA A 64 1.76 13.32 -20.70
N ALA A 65 0.73 13.40 -21.55
CA ALA A 65 0.77 14.23 -22.77
C ALA A 65 1.03 15.70 -22.41
N HIS A 66 0.26 16.26 -21.49
CA HIS A 66 0.38 17.65 -21.08
C HIS A 66 1.73 18.00 -20.41
N GLN A 67 2.26 17.10 -19.57
CA GLN A 67 3.59 17.26 -18.97
C GLN A 67 4.69 17.28 -20.05
N PHE A 68 4.57 16.38 -21.03
CA PHE A 68 5.50 16.29 -22.13
C PHE A 68 5.45 17.53 -23.01
N GLU A 69 4.25 17.97 -23.41
CA GLU A 69 4.03 19.20 -24.16
C GLU A 69 4.62 20.42 -23.44
N GLN A 70 4.30 20.63 -22.17
CA GLN A 70 4.84 21.75 -21.39
C GLN A 70 6.37 21.68 -21.23
N ALA A 71 6.95 20.50 -21.16
CA ALA A 71 8.39 20.33 -21.08
C ALA A 71 9.07 20.69 -22.41
N LEU A 72 8.48 20.27 -23.53
CA LEU A 72 8.94 20.63 -24.88
C LEU A 72 8.79 22.13 -25.15
N ASP A 73 7.66 22.73 -24.82
CA ASP A 73 7.43 24.16 -25.01
C ASP A 73 8.45 25.00 -24.25
N ARG A 74 8.74 24.62 -23.01
CA ARG A 74 9.79 25.30 -22.22
C ARG A 74 11.18 25.15 -22.84
N ALA A 75 11.54 23.94 -23.27
CA ALA A 75 12.82 23.69 -23.94
C ALA A 75 12.92 24.53 -25.23
N TYR A 76 11.85 24.53 -26.04
CA TYR A 76 11.79 25.33 -27.26
C TYR A 76 11.95 26.82 -26.98
N MET A 77 11.22 27.37 -25.99
CA MET A 77 11.36 28.77 -25.61
C MET A 77 12.77 29.10 -25.12
N GLN A 78 13.38 28.26 -24.30
CA GLN A 78 14.74 28.48 -23.78
C GLN A 78 15.79 28.48 -24.90
N ILE A 79 15.65 27.61 -25.90
CA ILE A 79 16.53 27.58 -27.08
C ILE A 79 16.30 28.80 -27.96
N THR A 80 15.03 29.11 -28.27
CA THR A 80 14.67 30.20 -29.20
C THR A 80 15.05 31.58 -28.67
N LEU A 81 14.94 31.77 -27.34
CA LEU A 81 15.35 33.02 -26.68
C LEU A 81 16.87 33.11 -26.42
N GLY A 82 17.65 32.12 -26.86
CA GLY A 82 19.10 32.09 -26.66
C GLY A 82 19.54 31.88 -25.20
N GLY A 83 18.60 31.52 -24.30
CA GLY A 83 18.88 31.31 -22.89
C GLY A 83 19.62 30.01 -22.57
N MET A 84 19.52 29.01 -23.44
CA MET A 84 20.22 27.73 -23.31
C MET A 84 20.58 27.15 -24.69
N ASP A 85 21.69 26.43 -24.77
CA ASP A 85 21.98 25.59 -25.90
C ASP A 85 21.06 24.34 -25.92
N TYR A 86 20.97 23.73 -27.09
CA TYR A 86 20.08 22.59 -27.33
C TYR A 86 20.28 21.43 -26.35
N ASN A 87 21.53 21.03 -26.09
CA ASN A 87 21.84 19.90 -25.21
C ASN A 87 21.52 20.22 -23.75
N THR A 88 21.78 21.43 -23.31
CA THR A 88 21.45 21.88 -21.94
C THR A 88 19.93 21.93 -21.74
N ALA A 89 19.17 22.43 -22.71
CA ALA A 89 17.71 22.46 -22.64
C ALA A 89 17.10 21.03 -22.57
N ILE A 90 17.59 20.08 -23.41
CA ILE A 90 17.17 18.69 -23.36
C ILE A 90 17.54 18.06 -22.00
N ARG A 91 18.78 18.23 -21.53
CA ARG A 91 19.22 17.71 -20.23
C ARG A 91 18.35 18.23 -19.09
N SER A 92 18.05 19.52 -19.05
CA SER A 92 17.17 20.13 -18.05
C SER A 92 15.77 19.53 -18.10
N THR A 93 15.22 19.34 -19.28
CA THR A 93 13.90 18.71 -19.50
C THR A 93 13.89 17.25 -19.00
N ILE A 94 14.92 16.47 -19.34
CA ILE A 94 15.07 15.08 -18.87
C ILE A 94 15.15 15.04 -17.33
N LYS A 95 15.98 15.91 -16.73
CA LYS A 95 16.11 15.99 -15.26
C LYS A 95 14.76 16.26 -14.59
N GLN A 96 13.97 17.18 -15.12
CA GLN A 96 12.65 17.50 -14.60
C GLN A 96 11.67 16.33 -14.74
N LEU A 97 11.52 15.76 -15.93
CA LEU A 97 10.61 14.64 -16.19
C LEU A 97 11.00 13.40 -15.37
N SER A 98 12.31 13.15 -15.20
CA SER A 98 12.80 12.01 -14.41
C SER A 98 12.59 12.20 -12.91
N ALA A 99 12.64 13.43 -12.40
CA ALA A 99 12.38 13.72 -10.99
C ALA A 99 10.94 13.44 -10.61
N GLU A 100 9.99 13.88 -11.45
CA GLU A 100 8.55 13.70 -11.23
C GLU A 100 8.05 12.32 -11.69
N GLY A 101 8.64 11.76 -12.72
CA GLY A 101 8.17 10.60 -13.47
C GLY A 101 7.18 11.00 -14.57
N VAL A 102 7.38 10.50 -15.78
CA VAL A 102 6.42 10.71 -16.88
C VAL A 102 5.12 9.98 -16.56
N GLY A 103 3.98 10.66 -16.71
CA GLY A 103 2.68 10.12 -16.37
C GLY A 103 2.38 10.11 -14.86
N ALA A 104 3.12 10.87 -14.06
CA ALA A 104 2.82 11.02 -12.63
C ALA A 104 1.43 11.64 -12.43
N ILE A 105 0.69 11.10 -11.45
CA ILE A 105 -0.65 11.55 -11.11
C ILE A 105 -0.53 12.68 -10.10
N ARG A 106 -1.00 13.87 -10.47
CA ARG A 106 -1.07 15.03 -9.59
C ARG A 106 -2.46 15.11 -8.97
N TYR A 107 -2.51 15.12 -7.65
CA TYR A 107 -3.77 15.26 -6.90
C TYR A 107 -4.05 16.74 -6.60
N PRO A 108 -5.33 17.14 -6.45
CA PRO A 108 -5.70 18.51 -6.06
C PRO A 108 -5.02 18.97 -4.76
N THR A 109 -4.62 18.05 -3.90
CA THR A 109 -3.89 18.31 -2.65
C THR A 109 -2.41 18.69 -2.87
N GLY A 110 -1.95 18.82 -4.12
CA GLY A 110 -0.55 19.06 -4.48
C GLY A 110 0.35 17.82 -4.42
N ARG A 111 -0.17 16.68 -3.97
CA ARG A 111 0.57 15.43 -3.95
C ARG A 111 0.75 14.88 -5.36
N THR A 112 1.93 14.34 -5.64
CA THR A 112 2.24 13.64 -6.89
C THR A 112 2.63 12.20 -6.58
N ASP A 113 2.03 11.24 -7.27
CA ASP A 113 2.41 9.83 -7.21
C ASP A 113 2.79 9.33 -8.60
N THR A 114 3.76 8.42 -8.67
CA THR A 114 3.99 7.66 -9.90
C THR A 114 2.81 6.71 -10.16
N ILE A 115 2.64 6.28 -11.42
CA ILE A 115 1.54 5.38 -11.81
C ILE A 115 1.52 4.13 -10.95
N GLU A 116 2.67 3.51 -10.72
CA GLU A 116 2.78 2.28 -9.93
C GLU A 116 2.30 2.49 -8.48
N VAL A 117 2.62 3.65 -7.90
CA VAL A 117 2.18 3.99 -6.54
C VAL A 117 0.68 4.22 -6.50
N ALA A 118 0.13 4.91 -7.50
CA ALA A 118 -1.30 5.20 -7.57
C ALA A 118 -2.13 3.94 -7.82
N VAL A 119 -1.73 3.08 -8.78
CA VAL A 119 -2.39 1.80 -9.07
C VAL A 119 -2.34 0.89 -7.85
N ARG A 120 -1.15 0.70 -7.26
CA ARG A 120 -1.00 -0.09 -6.05
C ARG A 120 -1.92 0.40 -4.93
N ARG A 121 -1.97 1.70 -4.70
CA ARG A 121 -2.84 2.28 -3.67
C ARG A 121 -4.31 2.04 -3.97
N ALA A 122 -4.74 2.18 -5.23
CA ALA A 122 -6.12 1.93 -5.63
C ALA A 122 -6.54 0.48 -5.37
N VAL A 123 -5.71 -0.50 -5.79
CA VAL A 123 -5.98 -1.93 -5.56
C VAL A 123 -6.01 -2.25 -4.07
N VAL A 124 -4.91 -1.96 -3.36
CA VAL A 124 -4.77 -2.33 -1.94
C VAL A 124 -5.86 -1.67 -1.10
N THR A 125 -6.14 -0.38 -1.34
CA THR A 125 -7.20 0.32 -0.60
C THR A 125 -8.58 -0.21 -0.95
N GLY A 126 -8.85 -0.51 -2.23
CA GLY A 126 -10.14 -1.04 -2.68
C GLY A 126 -10.43 -2.41 -2.09
N VAL A 127 -9.47 -3.33 -2.16
CA VAL A 127 -9.58 -4.68 -1.60
C VAL A 127 -9.73 -4.64 -0.08
N ASN A 128 -8.86 -3.88 0.62
CA ASN A 128 -8.93 -3.78 2.08
C ASN A 128 -10.27 -3.19 2.55
N ARG A 129 -10.74 -2.11 1.92
CA ARG A 129 -12.05 -1.51 2.26
C ARG A 129 -13.21 -2.46 2.03
N THR A 130 -13.17 -3.25 0.97
CA THR A 130 -14.23 -4.23 0.70
C THR A 130 -14.22 -5.32 1.75
N ALA A 131 -13.05 -5.86 2.11
CA ALA A 131 -12.91 -6.86 3.17
C ALA A 131 -13.44 -6.33 4.53
N LEU A 132 -13.06 -5.12 4.91
CA LEU A 132 -13.53 -4.49 6.15
C LEU A 132 -15.04 -4.26 6.18
N ARG A 133 -15.64 -3.89 5.04
CA ARG A 133 -17.11 -3.75 4.93
C ARG A 133 -17.83 -5.08 5.04
N LEU A 134 -17.26 -6.15 4.51
CA LEU A 134 -17.80 -7.50 4.67
C LEU A 134 -17.76 -7.94 6.12
N GLN A 135 -16.66 -7.67 6.83
CA GLN A 135 -16.53 -7.94 8.27
C GLN A 135 -17.55 -7.13 9.08
N ASP A 136 -17.75 -5.88 8.72
CA ASP A 136 -18.72 -4.97 9.36
C ASP A 136 -20.16 -5.48 9.18
N ALA A 137 -20.55 -5.81 7.96
CA ALA A 137 -21.88 -6.37 7.68
C ALA A 137 -22.09 -7.75 8.32
N ARG A 138 -21.05 -8.60 8.34
CA ARG A 138 -21.11 -9.88 9.05
C ARG A 138 -21.32 -9.69 10.54
N ALA A 139 -20.68 -8.68 11.13
CA ALA A 139 -20.87 -8.35 12.54
C ALA A 139 -22.31 -7.87 12.82
N ASP A 140 -22.95 -7.17 11.87
CA ASP A 140 -24.37 -6.81 11.94
C ASP A 140 -25.26 -8.05 11.87
N GLU A 141 -25.04 -8.98 10.93
CA GLU A 141 -25.78 -10.24 10.81
C GLU A 141 -25.69 -11.08 12.10
N MET A 142 -24.54 -11.05 12.77
CA MET A 142 -24.29 -11.82 13.99
C MET A 142 -24.66 -11.06 15.28
N GLY A 143 -25.14 -9.81 15.19
CA GLY A 143 -25.47 -8.98 16.36
C GLY A 143 -24.26 -8.62 17.22
N ALA A 144 -23.04 -8.65 16.65
CA ALA A 144 -21.80 -8.37 17.40
C ALA A 144 -21.48 -6.89 17.39
N ASP A 145 -21.45 -6.27 18.57
CA ASP A 145 -21.12 -4.86 18.74
C ASP A 145 -19.64 -4.60 18.94
N LEU A 146 -18.93 -5.49 19.65
CA LEU A 146 -17.55 -5.24 20.01
C LEU A 146 -16.58 -5.81 18.99
N VAL A 147 -15.55 -5.02 18.68
CA VAL A 147 -14.47 -5.41 17.78
C VAL A 147 -13.11 -5.10 18.39
N GLU A 148 -12.12 -5.96 18.15
CA GLU A 148 -10.72 -5.72 18.44
C GLU A 148 -10.01 -5.31 17.16
N VAL A 149 -9.40 -4.13 17.14
CA VAL A 149 -8.63 -3.61 16.00
C VAL A 149 -7.25 -4.27 15.99
N SER A 150 -6.78 -4.66 14.81
CA SER A 150 -5.45 -5.23 14.66
C SER A 150 -4.35 -4.21 15.00
N ALA A 151 -3.19 -4.71 15.44
CA ALA A 151 -2.02 -3.90 15.68
C ALA A 151 -0.80 -4.47 14.95
N HIS A 152 0.12 -3.62 14.59
CA HIS A 152 1.41 -4.00 13.99
C HIS A 152 2.48 -2.93 14.31
N ALA A 153 3.72 -3.34 14.38
CA ALA A 153 4.86 -2.44 14.38
C ALA A 153 4.89 -1.66 13.04
N GLY A 154 5.45 -0.49 13.01
CA GLY A 154 5.44 0.34 11.79
C GLY A 154 4.10 1.00 11.46
N ALA A 155 3.11 0.96 12.35
CA ALA A 155 1.91 1.77 12.25
C ALA A 155 2.26 3.26 12.29
N ARG A 156 1.57 4.06 11.42
CA ARG A 156 1.78 5.51 11.45
C ARG A 156 1.34 6.08 12.82
N PRO A 157 1.95 7.18 13.32
CA PRO A 157 1.67 7.71 14.66
C PRO A 157 0.18 7.94 14.96
N SER A 158 -0.59 8.43 13.98
CA SER A 158 -2.05 8.62 14.13
C SER A 158 -2.83 7.31 14.29
N HIS A 159 -2.31 6.19 13.81
CA HIS A 159 -2.93 4.87 13.94
C HIS A 159 -2.42 4.09 15.16
N ALA A 160 -1.18 4.35 15.56
CA ALA A 160 -0.60 3.75 16.77
C ALA A 160 -1.39 4.07 18.06
N GLN A 161 -2.13 5.18 18.04
CA GLN A 161 -2.92 5.61 19.19
C GLN A 161 -4.13 4.72 19.49
N TRP A 162 -4.70 4.08 18.47
CA TRP A 162 -5.93 3.30 18.57
C TRP A 162 -5.78 1.83 18.17
N GLN A 163 -4.65 1.42 17.62
CA GLN A 163 -4.43 0.01 17.27
C GLN A 163 -4.48 -0.91 18.49
N GLY A 164 -4.92 -2.14 18.31
CA GLY A 164 -5.03 -3.15 19.36
C GLY A 164 -6.11 -2.84 20.41
N GLY A 165 -6.91 -1.78 20.20
CA GLY A 165 -8.01 -1.43 21.09
C GLY A 165 -9.27 -2.25 20.81
N ILE A 166 -10.14 -2.33 21.82
CA ILE A 166 -11.49 -2.89 21.72
C ILE A 166 -12.47 -1.73 21.66
N TYR A 167 -13.39 -1.77 20.70
CA TYR A 167 -14.31 -0.68 20.39
C TYR A 167 -15.73 -1.18 20.20
N SER A 168 -16.71 -0.31 20.51
CA SER A 168 -18.12 -0.53 20.23
C SER A 168 -18.47 0.04 18.85
N ARG A 169 -19.01 -0.80 17.96
CA ARG A 169 -19.45 -0.42 16.61
C ARG A 169 -20.66 0.49 16.64
N SER A 170 -21.61 0.20 17.54
CA SER A 170 -22.79 1.04 17.74
C SER A 170 -22.50 2.37 18.43
N GLY A 171 -21.35 2.50 19.09
CA GLY A 171 -21.00 3.65 19.91
C GLY A 171 -21.85 3.81 21.18
N LYS A 172 -22.69 2.82 21.53
CA LYS A 172 -23.60 2.86 22.68
C LYS A 172 -22.99 2.31 23.97
N SER A 173 -21.84 1.65 23.89
CA SER A 173 -21.19 1.08 25.07
C SER A 173 -20.65 2.18 25.98
N LYS A 174 -20.91 2.06 27.29
CA LYS A 174 -20.28 2.91 28.30
C LYS A 174 -18.86 2.46 28.67
N LYS A 175 -18.50 1.23 28.35
CA LYS A 175 -17.22 0.60 28.72
C LYS A 175 -16.19 0.68 27.60
N TYR A 176 -16.62 0.63 26.34
CA TYR A 176 -15.75 0.60 25.19
C TYR A 176 -15.95 1.85 24.32
N PRO A 177 -14.85 2.50 23.86
CA PRO A 177 -14.95 3.69 23.02
C PRO A 177 -15.68 3.41 21.71
N ASP A 178 -16.25 4.46 21.14
CA ASP A 178 -16.89 4.43 19.82
C ASP A 178 -15.87 4.10 18.71
N PHE A 179 -16.14 3.06 17.95
CA PHE A 179 -15.29 2.56 16.88
C PHE A 179 -15.02 3.61 15.80
N VAL A 180 -16.08 4.21 15.27
CA VAL A 180 -15.97 5.15 14.15
C VAL A 180 -15.30 6.45 14.59
N LYS A 181 -15.70 7.01 15.70
CA LYS A 181 -15.13 8.28 16.21
C LYS A 181 -13.65 8.14 16.56
N THR A 182 -13.26 7.01 17.18
CA THR A 182 -11.88 6.83 17.63
C THR A 182 -10.94 6.47 16.51
N THR A 183 -11.34 5.57 15.61
CA THR A 183 -10.46 5.04 14.55
C THR A 183 -10.58 5.79 13.23
N GLY A 184 -11.60 6.64 13.07
CA GLY A 184 -11.92 7.29 11.80
C GLY A 184 -12.34 6.30 10.71
N TYR A 185 -12.88 5.13 11.07
CA TYR A 185 -13.33 4.12 10.12
C TYR A 185 -14.25 4.72 9.05
N GLY A 186 -14.02 4.36 7.80
CA GLY A 186 -14.74 4.90 6.65
C GLY A 186 -14.14 6.17 6.04
N THR A 187 -13.23 6.86 6.73
CA THR A 187 -12.54 8.05 6.21
C THR A 187 -11.26 7.69 5.45
N GLY A 188 -10.71 8.66 4.71
CA GLY A 188 -9.44 8.46 3.98
C GLY A 188 -8.22 8.32 4.90
N ALA A 189 -8.23 9.01 6.04
CA ALA A 189 -7.11 9.03 6.99
C ALA A 189 -7.21 7.97 8.09
N GLY A 190 -8.40 7.42 8.34
CA GLY A 190 -8.68 6.48 9.41
C GLY A 190 -8.42 5.03 9.06
N LEU A 191 -9.01 4.15 9.87
CA LEU A 191 -8.95 2.69 9.69
C LEU A 191 -9.56 2.30 8.32
N GLY A 192 -8.86 1.45 7.57
CA GLY A 192 -9.23 1.08 6.20
C GLY A 192 -9.08 2.21 5.18
N GLY A 193 -8.51 3.36 5.57
CA GLY A 193 -8.21 4.48 4.68
C GLY A 193 -6.97 4.26 3.82
N TRP A 194 -6.39 5.36 3.35
CA TRP A 194 -5.24 5.32 2.43
C TRP A 194 -4.02 4.66 3.07
N ASN A 195 -3.50 3.61 2.42
CA ASN A 195 -2.34 2.84 2.88
C ASN A 195 -2.48 2.32 4.33
N CYS A 196 -3.70 2.14 4.82
CA CYS A 196 -3.94 1.51 6.10
C CYS A 196 -3.78 -0.01 5.95
N SER A 197 -3.06 -0.63 6.88
CA SER A 197 -2.88 -2.09 6.96
C SER A 197 -3.68 -2.72 8.10
N HIS A 198 -4.42 -1.91 8.85
CA HIS A 198 -5.22 -2.40 9.96
C HIS A 198 -6.51 -3.03 9.45
N SER A 199 -6.93 -4.06 10.18
CA SER A 199 -8.24 -4.71 10.11
C SER A 199 -8.86 -4.73 11.52
N PHE A 200 -10.02 -5.34 11.66
CA PHE A 200 -10.63 -5.63 12.95
C PHE A 200 -11.26 -7.02 12.91
N ARG A 201 -11.60 -7.55 14.08
CA ARG A 201 -12.26 -8.84 14.22
C ARG A 201 -13.32 -8.73 15.33
N PRO A 202 -14.36 -9.59 15.32
CA PRO A 202 -15.31 -9.62 16.42
C PRO A 202 -14.62 -9.97 17.74
N TRP A 203 -15.04 -9.32 18.79
CA TRP A 203 -14.59 -9.58 20.14
C TRP A 203 -15.79 -9.64 21.08
N PHE A 204 -15.78 -10.57 22.01
CA PHE A 204 -16.85 -10.77 22.99
C PHE A 204 -16.27 -10.65 24.40
N GLU A 205 -17.10 -10.18 25.35
CA GLU A 205 -16.67 -10.09 26.74
C GLU A 205 -16.28 -11.47 27.27
N GLY A 206 -15.17 -11.51 28.00
CA GLY A 206 -14.54 -12.75 28.45
C GLY A 206 -13.49 -13.33 27.51
N MET A 207 -13.40 -12.87 26.28
CA MET A 207 -12.31 -13.28 25.38
C MET A 207 -11.00 -12.60 25.79
N SER A 208 -9.88 -13.33 25.64
CA SER A 208 -8.54 -12.77 25.76
C SER A 208 -8.28 -11.78 24.64
N ARG A 209 -7.59 -10.69 24.96
CA ARG A 209 -7.10 -9.74 23.96
C ARG A 209 -5.94 -10.35 23.15
N THR A 210 -5.91 -10.09 21.86
CA THR A 210 -4.76 -10.49 21.02
C THR A 210 -3.57 -9.57 21.27
N TYR A 211 -3.85 -8.29 21.50
CA TYR A 211 -2.85 -7.24 21.65
C TYR A 211 -2.89 -6.70 23.08
N ASP A 212 -1.99 -7.21 23.92
CA ASP A 212 -1.83 -6.70 25.26
C ASP A 212 -1.00 -5.39 25.28
N LYS A 213 -0.95 -4.76 26.45
CA LYS A 213 -0.22 -3.50 26.61
C LYS A 213 1.28 -3.64 26.41
N ALA A 214 1.86 -4.80 26.73
CA ALA A 214 3.29 -5.06 26.59
C ALA A 214 3.67 -5.12 25.09
N LEU A 215 2.90 -5.87 24.30
CA LEU A 215 3.09 -5.98 22.86
C LEU A 215 2.88 -4.63 22.15
N LEU A 216 1.87 -3.87 22.54
CA LEU A 216 1.64 -2.53 21.96
C LEU A 216 2.78 -1.55 22.28
N LYS A 217 3.40 -1.67 23.45
CA LYS A 217 4.59 -0.89 23.82
C LYS A 217 5.81 -1.32 22.99
N GLU A 218 6.00 -2.64 22.79
CA GLU A 218 7.04 -3.19 21.94
C GLU A 218 6.93 -2.66 20.49
N TYR A 219 5.72 -2.61 19.91
CA TYR A 219 5.49 -2.07 18.56
C TYR A 219 5.83 -0.58 18.41
N GLN A 220 5.94 0.15 19.49
CA GLN A 220 6.32 1.57 19.51
C GLN A 220 7.76 1.79 19.97
N ALA A 221 8.50 0.71 20.26
CA ALA A 221 9.88 0.81 20.67
C ALA A 221 10.77 1.40 19.55
N LYS A 222 11.80 2.12 19.94
CA LYS A 222 12.82 2.68 19.04
C LYS A 222 14.00 1.73 18.91
N ASP A 223 13.76 0.57 18.30
CA ASP A 223 14.72 -0.53 18.22
C ASP A 223 15.62 -0.47 16.98
N TYR A 224 15.33 0.44 16.07
CA TYR A 224 16.13 0.67 14.86
C TYR A 224 17.07 1.83 15.09
N GLU A 225 18.33 1.67 14.69
CA GLU A 225 19.35 2.74 14.79
C GLU A 225 20.01 2.97 13.45
N TYR A 226 20.19 4.23 13.08
CA TYR A 226 20.95 4.65 11.92
C TYR A 226 21.73 5.93 12.22
N ASN A 227 23.05 5.89 12.06
CA ASN A 227 23.96 7.00 12.37
C ASN A 227 23.75 7.61 13.77
N GLY A 228 23.54 6.75 14.78
CA GLY A 228 23.31 7.17 16.17
C GLY A 228 21.89 7.67 16.46
N VAL A 229 20.98 7.68 15.47
CA VAL A 229 19.59 8.09 15.67
C VAL A 229 18.71 6.86 15.85
N ARG A 230 18.08 6.75 17.01
CA ARG A 230 17.13 5.67 17.30
C ARG A 230 15.75 5.98 16.75
N MET A 231 15.15 5.02 16.08
CA MET A 231 13.90 5.14 15.32
C MET A 231 12.93 4.01 15.67
N THR A 232 11.63 4.31 15.60
CA THR A 232 10.57 3.31 15.52
C THR A 232 10.63 2.59 14.17
N GLU A 233 9.97 1.44 14.05
CA GLU A 233 9.86 0.74 12.75
C GLU A 233 9.22 1.64 11.68
N TYR A 234 8.22 2.43 12.03
CA TYR A 234 7.61 3.38 11.09
C TYR A 234 8.64 4.37 10.53
N GLU A 235 9.41 5.01 11.40
CA GLU A 235 10.42 6.00 11.00
C GLU A 235 11.52 5.36 10.14
N ALA A 236 12.02 4.20 10.54
CA ALA A 236 13.02 3.45 9.79
C ALA A 236 12.51 3.05 8.39
N LEU A 237 11.26 2.58 8.28
CA LEU A 237 10.63 2.29 6.99
C LEU A 237 10.43 3.54 6.13
N GLN A 238 10.17 4.73 6.72
CA GLN A 238 10.06 5.97 5.94
C GLN A 238 11.43 6.41 5.39
N GLU A 239 12.51 6.29 6.18
CA GLU A 239 13.87 6.60 5.69
C GLU A 239 14.29 5.62 4.60
N GLN A 240 14.04 4.31 4.78
CA GLN A 240 14.28 3.32 3.72
C GLN A 240 13.56 3.71 2.40
N ARG A 241 12.29 4.08 2.48
CA ARG A 241 11.51 4.50 1.31
C ARG A 241 12.06 5.77 0.66
N LYS A 242 12.61 6.69 1.43
CA LYS A 242 13.26 7.90 0.91
C LYS A 242 14.50 7.55 0.10
N ILE A 243 15.35 6.66 0.62
CA ILE A 243 16.54 6.15 -0.07
C ILE A 243 16.14 5.45 -1.38
N GLU A 244 15.16 4.52 -1.32
CA GLU A 244 14.65 3.78 -2.48
C GLU A 244 14.08 4.71 -3.57
N ARG A 245 13.36 5.78 -3.19
CA ARG A 245 12.86 6.79 -4.13
C ARG A 245 14.00 7.54 -4.82
N SER A 246 15.06 7.87 -4.07
CA SER A 246 16.22 8.56 -4.63
C SER A 246 16.95 7.67 -5.64
N ILE A 247 17.14 6.40 -5.35
CA ILE A 247 17.74 5.44 -6.29
C ILE A 247 16.91 5.35 -7.59
N ARG A 248 15.59 5.23 -7.48
CA ARG A 248 14.71 5.17 -8.66
C ARG A 248 14.76 6.45 -9.50
N ARG A 249 14.77 7.61 -8.84
CA ARG A 249 14.89 8.89 -9.54
C ARG A 249 16.15 8.93 -10.41
N TRP A 250 17.30 8.62 -9.83
CA TRP A 250 18.58 8.66 -10.55
C TRP A 250 18.68 7.58 -11.64
N LYS A 251 18.09 6.40 -11.42
CA LYS A 251 17.99 5.37 -12.47
C LYS A 251 17.14 5.82 -13.64
N ARG A 252 15.99 6.49 -13.40
CA ARG A 252 15.18 7.05 -14.51
C ARG A 252 15.95 8.12 -15.27
N GLU A 253 16.62 9.02 -14.55
CA GLU A 253 17.42 10.07 -15.15
C GLU A 253 18.54 9.49 -16.04
N LYS A 254 19.27 8.51 -15.50
CA LYS A 254 20.30 7.80 -16.28
C LYS A 254 19.74 7.18 -17.55
N ASN A 255 18.67 6.39 -17.44
CA ASN A 255 18.07 5.72 -18.59
C ASN A 255 17.60 6.72 -19.67
N ALA A 256 17.07 7.86 -19.28
CA ALA A 256 16.60 8.88 -20.20
C ALA A 256 17.77 9.63 -20.86
N LEU A 257 18.85 9.93 -20.12
CA LEU A 257 20.07 10.54 -20.68
C LEU A 257 20.77 9.58 -21.66
N ASP A 258 20.92 8.29 -21.29
CA ASP A 258 21.48 7.26 -22.17
C ASP A 258 20.68 7.13 -23.48
N ALA A 259 19.34 7.11 -23.39
CA ALA A 259 18.46 7.05 -24.55
C ALA A 259 18.56 8.29 -25.45
N ALA A 260 18.87 9.45 -24.87
CA ALA A 260 19.10 10.70 -25.60
C ALA A 260 20.54 10.86 -26.15
N GLY A 261 21.43 9.89 -25.90
CA GLY A 261 22.85 9.98 -26.27
C GLY A 261 23.63 11.06 -25.51
N LEU A 262 23.15 11.44 -24.30
CA LEU A 262 23.76 12.45 -23.45
C LEU A 262 24.57 11.80 -22.34
N ASP A 263 25.60 12.52 -21.84
CA ASP A 263 26.41 12.04 -20.72
C ASP A 263 25.57 11.81 -19.46
N SER A 264 25.62 10.60 -18.92
CA SER A 264 24.90 10.13 -17.74
C SER A 264 25.83 9.85 -16.53
N SER A 265 27.07 10.32 -16.58
CA SER A 265 28.09 10.05 -15.56
C SER A 265 27.67 10.53 -14.16
N GLU A 266 27.08 11.74 -14.06
CA GLU A 266 26.55 12.28 -12.82
C GLU A 266 25.46 11.36 -12.23
N ALA A 267 24.51 10.95 -13.04
CA ALA A 267 23.43 10.07 -12.60
C ALA A 267 23.96 8.70 -12.15
N SER A 268 24.97 8.16 -12.86
CA SER A 268 25.66 6.92 -12.49
C SER A 268 26.38 7.03 -11.15
N ALA A 269 27.11 8.12 -10.91
CA ALA A 269 27.76 8.39 -9.64
C ALA A 269 26.76 8.50 -8.48
N LYS A 270 25.64 9.19 -8.71
CA LYS A 270 24.55 9.31 -7.72
C LYS A 270 23.87 7.98 -7.42
N ILE A 271 23.66 7.10 -8.41
CA ILE A 271 23.16 5.75 -8.18
C ILE A 271 24.09 4.96 -7.27
N THR A 272 25.40 5.05 -7.51
CA THR A 272 26.40 4.37 -6.68
C THR A 272 26.39 4.90 -5.25
N GLU A 273 26.33 6.22 -5.06
CA GLU A 273 26.24 6.88 -3.75
C GLU A 273 25.01 6.40 -2.99
N TRP A 274 23.81 6.43 -3.61
CA TRP A 274 22.58 6.04 -2.96
C TRP A 274 22.48 4.54 -2.69
N ASN A 275 23.04 3.68 -3.56
CA ASN A 275 23.13 2.24 -3.30
C ASN A 275 24.04 1.95 -2.09
N ARG A 276 25.18 2.65 -1.97
CA ARG A 276 26.04 2.54 -0.79
C ARG A 276 25.29 2.96 0.48
N ARG A 277 24.56 4.09 0.43
CA ARG A 277 23.75 4.54 1.55
C ARG A 277 22.64 3.55 1.89
N GLN A 278 22.01 2.90 0.89
CA GLN A 278 21.02 1.86 1.13
C GLN A 278 21.64 0.65 1.84
N LYS A 279 22.80 0.21 1.39
CA LYS A 279 23.52 -0.92 2.00
C LYS A 279 23.85 -0.62 3.46
N ASP A 280 24.47 0.52 3.71
CA ASP A 280 24.82 0.97 5.05
C ASP A 280 23.60 1.09 5.98
N PHE A 281 22.50 1.68 5.48
CA PHE A 281 21.25 1.77 6.22
C PHE A 281 20.68 0.40 6.60
N LEU A 282 20.70 -0.56 5.67
CA LEU A 282 20.19 -1.92 5.91
C LEU A 282 21.07 -2.71 6.87
N GLU A 283 22.39 -2.52 6.80
CA GLU A 283 23.35 -3.14 7.72
C GLU A 283 23.16 -2.63 9.15
N GLN A 284 22.98 -1.33 9.36
CA GLN A 284 22.77 -0.74 10.69
C GLN A 284 21.38 -1.06 11.26
N THR A 285 20.32 -1.02 10.45
CA THR A 285 18.94 -1.21 10.93
C THR A 285 18.50 -2.66 10.97
N GLY A 286 19.18 -3.57 10.28
CA GLY A 286 18.73 -4.95 10.11
C GLY A 286 17.47 -5.12 9.23
N LEU A 287 16.98 -4.06 8.57
CA LEU A 287 15.86 -4.12 7.65
C LEU A 287 16.24 -4.87 6.36
N LYS A 288 15.25 -5.46 5.73
CA LYS A 288 15.44 -6.22 4.48
C LYS A 288 15.29 -5.32 3.26
N ALA A 289 16.17 -5.53 2.28
CA ALA A 289 16.04 -4.92 0.98
C ALA A 289 14.79 -5.43 0.23
N ASP A 290 14.10 -4.51 -0.47
CA ASP A 290 13.07 -4.86 -1.45
C ASP A 290 13.55 -4.38 -2.83
N GLY A 291 14.16 -5.29 -3.60
CA GLY A 291 14.71 -5.00 -4.92
C GLY A 291 13.67 -4.44 -5.90
N THR A 292 12.38 -4.75 -5.69
CA THR A 292 11.30 -4.21 -6.55
C THR A 292 11.10 -2.72 -6.36
N ARG A 293 11.46 -2.19 -5.19
CA ARG A 293 11.30 -0.78 -4.86
C ARG A 293 12.39 0.12 -5.45
N VAL A 294 13.49 -0.46 -5.90
CA VAL A 294 14.60 0.25 -6.54
C VAL A 294 14.72 -0.08 -8.04
N ALA A 295 13.88 -0.97 -8.54
CA ALA A 295 13.83 -1.31 -9.94
C ALA A 295 13.16 -0.19 -10.75
N VAL A 296 13.71 0.06 -11.94
CA VAL A 296 13.15 0.94 -12.96
C VAL A 296 13.09 0.16 -14.26
N GLY A 297 11.93 0.12 -14.93
CA GLY A 297 11.74 -0.61 -16.18
C GLY A 297 12.52 0.01 -17.33
N LYS A 298 12.92 -0.84 -18.26
CA LYS A 298 13.46 -0.44 -19.57
C LYS A 298 12.34 -0.43 -20.64
N GLY A 299 11.16 0.12 -20.31
CA GLY A 299 9.98 0.15 -21.17
C GLY A 299 8.89 -0.86 -20.74
N GLY A 300 7.66 -0.47 -20.93
CA GLY A 300 6.34 -1.02 -20.55
C GLY A 300 6.17 -2.44 -19.94
N ILE A 301 6.87 -3.46 -20.44
CA ILE A 301 6.70 -4.85 -19.97
C ILE A 301 7.30 -5.06 -18.56
N LEU A 302 8.43 -4.41 -18.25
CA LEU A 302 9.07 -4.50 -16.94
C LEU A 302 8.31 -3.70 -15.88
N GLU A 303 7.66 -2.61 -16.26
CA GLU A 303 6.82 -1.82 -15.34
C GLU A 303 5.62 -2.61 -14.84
N GLY A 304 4.96 -3.38 -15.69
CA GLY A 304 3.88 -4.29 -15.30
C GLY A 304 4.32 -5.33 -14.28
N GLN A 305 5.50 -5.93 -14.44
CA GLN A 305 6.08 -6.88 -13.48
C GLN A 305 6.47 -6.22 -12.15
N ILE A 306 6.95 -4.97 -12.19
CA ILE A 306 7.30 -4.19 -10.99
C ILE A 306 6.03 -3.83 -10.22
N VAL A 307 4.98 -3.39 -10.91
CA VAL A 307 3.67 -3.10 -10.32
C VAL A 307 3.09 -4.36 -9.68
N GLU A 308 3.08 -5.49 -10.39
CA GLU A 308 2.62 -6.77 -9.88
C GLU A 308 3.35 -7.17 -8.59
N LYS A 309 4.69 -7.12 -8.60
CA LYS A 309 5.50 -7.50 -7.43
C LYS A 309 5.34 -6.52 -6.27
N SER A 310 5.12 -5.24 -6.55
CA SER A 310 4.84 -4.21 -5.54
C SER A 310 3.46 -4.36 -4.91
N ILE A 311 2.44 -4.74 -5.70
CA ILE A 311 1.10 -5.07 -5.21
C ILE A 311 1.16 -6.30 -4.32
N LYS A 312 1.83 -7.37 -4.75
CA LYS A 312 2.04 -8.59 -3.94
C LYS A 312 2.70 -8.29 -2.60
N ASN A 313 3.81 -7.54 -2.62
CA ASN A 313 4.51 -7.18 -1.38
C ASN A 313 3.65 -6.28 -0.47
N GLY A 314 2.80 -5.44 -1.05
CA GLY A 314 1.86 -4.61 -0.31
C GLY A 314 0.74 -5.40 0.35
N ILE A 315 0.16 -6.35 -0.38
CA ILE A 315 -0.87 -7.26 0.15
C ILE A 315 -0.26 -8.19 1.20
N MET A 316 0.94 -8.71 0.95
CA MET A 316 1.67 -9.56 1.91
C MET A 316 2.01 -8.80 3.20
N LYS A 317 2.35 -7.51 3.13
CA LYS A 317 2.62 -6.69 4.33
C LYS A 317 1.35 -6.27 5.05
N SER A 318 0.24 -6.09 4.36
CA SER A 318 -1.06 -5.79 4.99
C SER A 318 -1.68 -7.01 5.66
N GLY A 319 -1.33 -8.23 5.19
CA GLY A 319 -1.75 -9.51 5.79
C GLY A 319 -0.68 -10.19 6.65
N ALA A 320 0.59 -9.83 6.47
CA ALA A 320 1.65 -10.24 7.36
C ALA A 320 1.58 -9.39 8.61
N VAL A 321 0.80 -9.87 9.55
CA VAL A 321 1.06 -9.55 10.96
C VAL A 321 2.56 -9.67 11.15
N SER A 322 3.21 -8.63 11.61
CA SER A 322 4.62 -8.62 12.02
C SER A 322 4.89 -9.54 13.21
N GLY A 323 4.19 -10.69 13.25
CA GLY A 323 4.25 -11.72 14.28
C GLY A 323 5.42 -12.68 14.13
N ALA A 324 6.44 -12.37 13.33
CA ALA A 324 7.57 -13.25 13.12
C ALA A 324 8.49 -13.41 14.35
N ARG A 325 8.27 -12.67 15.43
CA ARG A 325 9.06 -12.80 16.66
C ARG A 325 8.31 -13.35 17.87
N ASN A 326 7.00 -13.59 17.77
CA ASN A 326 6.25 -14.14 18.89
C ASN A 326 5.87 -15.61 18.64
N PRO A 327 6.45 -16.59 19.38
CA PRO A 327 6.15 -18.03 19.21
C PRO A 327 4.71 -18.42 19.53
N HIS A 328 3.93 -17.54 20.16
CA HIS A 328 2.54 -17.80 20.56
C HIS A 328 1.51 -17.66 19.43
N SER A 329 1.90 -17.31 18.21
CA SER A 329 0.98 -17.15 17.10
C SER A 329 1.03 -18.28 16.07
N LYS A 330 0.84 -19.54 16.49
CA LYS A 330 0.50 -20.63 15.55
C LYS A 330 -0.67 -20.24 14.63
N GLU A 331 -1.63 -19.53 15.18
CA GLU A 331 -2.79 -18.99 14.44
C GLU A 331 -2.41 -17.85 13.49
N ALA A 332 -1.51 -16.95 13.87
CA ALA A 332 -1.03 -15.88 13.00
C ALA A 332 -0.16 -16.43 11.85
N ARG A 333 0.63 -17.48 12.10
CA ARG A 333 1.35 -18.21 11.03
C ARG A 333 0.40 -18.92 10.09
N ALA A 334 -0.60 -19.62 10.60
CA ALA A 334 -1.62 -20.29 9.78
C ALA A 334 -2.50 -19.29 9.00
N HIS A 335 -2.72 -18.09 9.51
CA HIS A 335 -3.38 -17.01 8.80
C HIS A 335 -2.47 -16.43 7.71
N ALA A 336 -1.20 -16.19 8.00
CA ALA A 336 -0.22 -15.74 7.03
C ALA A 336 0.00 -16.78 5.91
N GLU A 337 0.12 -18.07 6.20
CA GLU A 337 0.30 -19.14 5.19
C GLU A 337 -0.94 -19.30 4.30
N ARG A 338 -2.14 -19.16 4.85
CA ARG A 338 -3.39 -19.17 4.07
C ARG A 338 -3.48 -17.93 3.15
N TYR A 339 -3.05 -16.77 3.62
CA TYR A 339 -2.96 -15.55 2.82
C TYR A 339 -1.88 -15.66 1.74
N TYR A 340 -0.74 -16.30 2.03
CA TYR A 340 0.31 -16.66 1.06
C TYR A 340 -0.19 -17.59 -0.05
N GLY A 341 -1.05 -18.56 0.28
CA GLY A 341 -1.72 -19.44 -0.70
C GLY A 341 -2.60 -18.65 -1.66
N LEU A 342 -3.39 -17.72 -1.11
CA LEU A 342 -4.26 -16.82 -1.89
C LEU A 342 -3.43 -15.93 -2.84
N VAL A 343 -2.37 -15.31 -2.34
CA VAL A 343 -1.47 -14.46 -3.14
C VAL A 343 -0.75 -15.25 -4.24
N ARG A 344 -0.47 -16.54 -4.04
CA ARG A 344 0.08 -17.41 -5.10
C ARG A 344 -0.90 -17.65 -6.24
N SER A 345 -2.19 -17.84 -5.95
CA SER A 345 -3.23 -17.97 -6.99
C SER A 345 -3.43 -16.67 -7.78
N MET A 346 -3.26 -15.52 -7.12
CA MET A 346 -3.35 -14.18 -7.73
C MET A 346 -2.20 -13.86 -8.73
N LYS A 347 -1.18 -14.70 -8.81
CA LYS A 347 -0.01 -14.51 -9.68
C LYS A 347 -0.37 -14.30 -11.15
N THR A 348 -1.37 -15.01 -11.63
CA THR A 348 -1.84 -14.96 -13.02
C THR A 348 -2.71 -13.74 -13.29
N ASP A 349 -3.46 -13.29 -12.28
CA ASP A 349 -4.55 -12.34 -12.44
C ASP A 349 -4.07 -10.88 -12.44
N VAL A 350 -3.14 -10.53 -11.56
CA VAL A 350 -2.55 -9.17 -11.53
C VAL A 350 -1.70 -8.91 -12.77
N SER A 351 -1.02 -9.93 -13.30
CA SER A 351 -0.24 -9.83 -14.55
C SER A 351 -1.13 -9.56 -15.77
N ARG A 352 -2.36 -10.12 -15.80
CA ARG A 352 -3.35 -9.86 -16.85
C ARG A 352 -4.00 -8.50 -16.72
N ILE A 353 -4.32 -8.06 -15.48
CA ILE A 353 -4.85 -6.71 -15.21
C ILE A 353 -3.83 -5.66 -15.65
N ALA A 354 -2.56 -5.83 -15.31
CA ALA A 354 -1.49 -4.93 -15.76
C ALA A 354 -1.39 -4.90 -17.29
N LYS A 355 -1.48 -6.05 -17.99
CA LYS A 355 -1.48 -6.11 -19.46
C LYS A 355 -2.73 -5.45 -20.07
N ALA A 356 -3.91 -5.59 -19.47
CA ALA A 356 -5.14 -4.99 -19.97
C ALA A 356 -5.20 -3.45 -19.80
N ILE A 357 -4.37 -2.88 -18.96
CA ILE A 357 -4.26 -1.42 -18.75
C ILE A 357 -3.30 -0.80 -19.80
N TRP A 358 -2.41 -1.60 -20.44
CA TRP A 358 -1.38 -1.13 -21.36
C TRP A 358 -1.61 -1.53 -22.83
N VAL A 359 -2.73 -2.14 -23.16
CA VAL A 359 -3.25 -2.34 -24.52
C VAL A 359 -4.45 -1.43 -24.73
#